data_e02614aef5f4949f92dcd96a564ac472
#
_entry.id   e02614aef5f4949f92dcd96a564ac472
#
_cell.length_a   1.000
_cell.length_b   1.000
_cell.length_c   1.000
_cell.angle_alpha   90.00
_cell.angle_beta   90.00
_cell.angle_gamma   90.00
#
_symmetry.space_group_name_H-M   'P 1'
#
loop_
_entity.id
_entity.type
_entity.pdbx_description
1 polymer ?
#
loop_
_entity_poly.entity_id
_entity_poly.type
_entity_poly.pdbx_seq_one_letter_code
_entity_poly.pdbx_strand_id
1 'polypeptide(L)'
;MTTYLDRILAAHRETASMDERSLEDLLDSARSGEDPRGFIEALVGGTPDEIAVIAEVKRRSPSRGDLDTGLDPAVVAVQYATGGAACLAVLTDESFFGGSAGDLRAARLAVDLPVLRKDFTVDARDVCDARIMGADAVLLIVAALDDREMADFHALSAELGMDTLVEVHDETELERALAVGASLVGVNQRDLITFEVDPGRAARMAPLMPEGVVRVAESGIKDKTAAMALRQVGYHALLVGESLVTAGDRAAAVRALSQRVGGRAAGDPD
;
A
#
# COMPACT_ATOMS: atom_id res chain seq x y z
N MET A 1 0.65 -24.31 15.15
CA MET A 1 1.73 -23.34 15.46
C MET A 1 1.19 -21.96 15.17
N THR A 2 1.35 -21.00 16.06
CA THR A 2 0.93 -19.60 15.85
C THR A 2 1.84 -18.97 14.78
N THR A 3 1.27 -18.46 13.70
CA THR A 3 2.02 -17.82 12.62
C THR A 3 2.49 -16.42 13.03
N TYR A 4 3.33 -15.78 12.21
CA TYR A 4 3.72 -14.40 12.46
C TYR A 4 2.53 -13.44 12.30
N LEU A 5 1.70 -13.68 11.30
CA LEU A 5 0.46 -12.92 11.09
C LEU A 5 -0.47 -13.05 12.31
N ASP A 6 -0.69 -14.25 12.85
CA ASP A 6 -1.52 -14.44 14.05
C ASP A 6 -1.03 -13.60 15.23
N ARG A 7 0.29 -13.47 15.40
CA ARG A 7 0.89 -12.67 16.50
C ARG A 7 0.64 -11.17 16.29
N ILE A 8 0.76 -10.68 15.07
CA ILE A 8 0.46 -9.28 14.75
C ILE A 8 -1.02 -9.00 15.00
N LEU A 9 -1.90 -9.83 14.43
CA LEU A 9 -3.34 -9.65 14.58
C LEU A 9 -3.79 -9.73 16.04
N ALA A 10 -3.23 -10.65 16.83
CA ALA A 10 -3.51 -10.74 18.25
C ALA A 10 -3.15 -9.43 18.98
N ALA A 11 -1.98 -8.86 18.70
CA ALA A 11 -1.53 -7.60 19.31
C ALA A 11 -2.43 -6.41 18.91
N HIS A 12 -2.80 -6.30 17.63
CA HIS A 12 -3.68 -5.24 17.13
C HIS A 12 -5.10 -5.36 17.73
N ARG A 13 -5.68 -6.57 17.75
CA ARG A 13 -7.00 -6.81 18.34
C ARG A 13 -7.01 -6.60 19.86
N GLU A 14 -5.92 -6.93 20.57
CA GLU A 14 -5.77 -6.61 21.98
C GLU A 14 -5.76 -5.09 22.19
N THR A 15 -4.97 -4.34 21.42
CA THR A 15 -4.96 -2.87 21.45
C THR A 15 -6.34 -2.28 21.17
N ALA A 16 -7.02 -2.76 20.12
CA ALA A 16 -8.37 -2.31 19.78
C ALA A 16 -9.40 -2.60 20.89
N SER A 17 -9.27 -3.75 21.57
CA SER A 17 -10.18 -4.10 22.68
C SER A 17 -10.02 -3.22 23.93
N MET A 18 -8.85 -2.61 24.10
CA MET A 18 -8.54 -1.68 25.20
C MET A 18 -8.80 -0.21 24.83
N ASP A 19 -9.14 0.06 23.60
CA ASP A 19 -9.41 1.43 23.13
C ASP A 19 -10.80 1.90 23.58
N GLU A 20 -10.84 2.79 24.55
CA GLU A 20 -12.06 3.37 25.13
C GLU A 20 -12.55 4.63 24.38
N ARG A 21 -11.87 5.06 23.31
CA ARG A 21 -12.28 6.23 22.53
C ARG A 21 -13.64 6.00 21.89
N SER A 22 -14.50 7.02 21.93
CA SER A 22 -15.81 7.00 21.27
C SER A 22 -15.63 6.92 19.75
N LEU A 23 -16.27 5.95 19.10
CA LEU A 23 -16.26 5.86 17.64
C LEU A 23 -16.95 7.09 17.01
N GLU A 24 -18.00 7.63 17.65
CA GLU A 24 -18.71 8.84 17.19
C GLU A 24 -17.77 10.05 17.18
N ASP A 25 -16.99 10.28 18.25
CA ASP A 25 -16.03 11.38 18.32
C ASP A 25 -14.90 11.23 17.28
N LEU A 26 -14.47 10.00 17.03
CA LEU A 26 -13.46 9.70 16.00
C LEU A 26 -14.02 9.94 14.59
N LEU A 27 -15.27 9.57 14.33
CA LEU A 27 -15.94 9.84 13.05
C LEU A 27 -16.05 11.34 12.79
N ASP A 28 -16.47 12.11 13.78
CA ASP A 28 -16.56 13.58 13.66
C ASP A 28 -15.19 14.21 13.40
N SER A 29 -14.16 13.73 14.09
CA SER A 29 -12.77 14.15 13.86
C SER A 29 -12.28 13.78 12.46
N ALA A 30 -12.56 12.56 12.00
CA ALA A 30 -12.20 12.08 10.67
C ALA A 30 -12.85 12.89 9.55
N ARG A 31 -14.13 13.24 9.70
CA ARG A 31 -14.88 14.07 8.74
C ARG A 31 -14.43 15.53 8.69
N SER A 32 -13.82 16.04 9.76
CA SER A 32 -13.36 17.44 9.85
C SER A 32 -12.02 17.71 9.17
N GLY A 33 -11.30 16.67 8.72
CA GLY A 33 -10.00 16.80 8.06
C GLY A 33 -10.11 17.32 6.62
N GLU A 34 -8.93 17.67 6.03
CA GLU A 34 -8.84 18.02 4.60
C GLU A 34 -9.30 16.84 3.73
N ASP A 35 -9.91 17.11 2.58
CA ASP A 35 -10.34 16.06 1.65
C ASP A 35 -9.17 15.16 1.24
N PRO A 36 -9.39 13.84 1.12
CA PRO A 36 -8.36 12.92 0.63
C PRO A 36 -7.95 13.28 -0.80
N ARG A 37 -6.68 13.06 -1.09
CA ARG A 37 -6.14 13.11 -2.45
C ARG A 37 -6.55 11.82 -3.15
N GLY A 38 -6.96 11.87 -4.42
CA GLY A 38 -7.43 10.69 -5.17
C GLY A 38 -6.31 9.65 -5.35
N PHE A 39 -6.30 8.59 -4.54
CA PHE A 39 -5.26 7.56 -4.59
C PHE A 39 -5.39 6.69 -5.83
N ILE A 40 -6.59 6.19 -6.14
CA ILE A 40 -6.87 5.43 -7.36
C ILE A 40 -6.60 6.29 -8.61
N GLU A 41 -7.04 7.55 -8.61
CA GLU A 41 -6.85 8.47 -9.74
C GLU A 41 -5.36 8.66 -10.06
N ALA A 42 -4.51 8.80 -9.04
CA ALA A 42 -3.08 8.92 -9.22
C ALA A 42 -2.45 7.64 -9.81
N LEU A 43 -2.98 6.46 -9.52
CA LEU A 43 -2.48 5.18 -10.05
C LEU A 43 -2.83 4.96 -11.52
N VAL A 44 -3.95 5.50 -11.99
CA VAL A 44 -4.43 5.32 -13.38
C VAL A 44 -4.17 6.53 -14.27
N GLY A 45 -3.74 7.66 -13.70
CA GLY A 45 -3.51 8.92 -14.40
C GLY A 45 -2.24 8.99 -15.25
N GLY A 46 -1.39 7.96 -15.21
CA GLY A 46 -0.16 7.87 -15.99
C GLY A 46 -0.36 7.53 -17.47
N THR A 47 0.73 7.43 -18.20
CA THR A 47 0.67 7.04 -19.62
C THR A 47 0.40 5.53 -19.78
N PRO A 48 -0.24 5.08 -20.88
CA PRO A 48 -0.56 3.66 -21.08
C PRO A 48 0.65 2.71 -21.06
N ASP A 49 1.85 3.23 -21.22
CA ASP A 49 3.07 2.45 -21.34
C ASP A 49 3.90 2.41 -20.05
N GLU A 50 3.49 3.15 -19.04
CA GLU A 50 4.11 3.19 -17.72
C GLU A 50 3.34 2.35 -16.71
N ILE A 51 4.01 1.89 -15.67
CA ILE A 51 3.38 1.28 -14.50
C ILE A 51 3.57 2.23 -13.32
N ALA A 52 2.48 2.52 -12.61
CA ALA A 52 2.55 3.40 -11.45
C ALA A 52 3.34 2.74 -10.30
N VAL A 53 4.04 3.54 -9.50
CA VAL A 53 4.78 3.06 -8.34
C VAL A 53 4.17 3.66 -7.07
N ILE A 54 3.69 2.80 -6.17
CA ILE A 54 3.39 3.11 -4.79
C ILE A 54 4.67 2.84 -4.01
N ALA A 55 5.37 3.91 -3.62
CA ALA A 55 6.66 3.80 -2.96
C ALA A 55 6.49 3.70 -1.43
N GLU A 56 6.98 2.58 -0.85
CA GLU A 56 6.75 2.28 0.57
C GLU A 56 7.85 2.87 1.45
N VAL A 57 7.44 3.61 2.48
CA VAL A 57 8.30 4.13 3.55
C VAL A 57 8.27 3.15 4.71
N LYS A 58 9.39 2.47 4.97
CA LYS A 58 9.49 1.37 5.93
C LYS A 58 10.87 1.25 6.53
N ARG A 59 10.98 1.26 7.89
CA ARG A 59 12.26 1.12 8.60
C ARG A 59 12.73 -0.31 8.74
N ARG A 60 11.81 -1.24 8.96
CA ARG A 60 12.10 -2.66 9.13
C ARG A 60 10.96 -3.54 8.62
N SER A 61 11.24 -4.81 8.44
CA SER A 61 10.25 -5.80 8.08
C SER A 61 10.47 -7.12 8.81
N PRO A 62 9.41 -7.93 9.04
CA PRO A 62 9.54 -9.25 9.66
C PRO A 62 10.49 -10.19 8.92
N SER A 63 10.54 -10.09 7.59
CA SER A 63 11.33 -11.00 6.74
C SER A 63 12.81 -10.63 6.62
N ARG A 64 13.19 -9.36 6.89
CA ARG A 64 14.56 -8.84 6.68
C ARG A 64 15.16 -8.18 7.91
N GLY A 65 14.36 -7.92 8.95
CA GLY A 65 14.79 -7.11 10.08
C GLY A 65 14.89 -5.63 9.70
N ASP A 66 15.90 -4.96 10.24
CA ASP A 66 16.15 -3.54 10.01
C ASP A 66 16.62 -3.28 8.57
N LEU A 67 15.99 -2.30 7.91
CA LEU A 67 16.31 -1.84 6.56
C LEU A 67 17.03 -0.49 6.60
N ASP A 68 16.40 0.50 7.22
CA ASP A 68 16.94 1.85 7.45
C ASP A 68 16.26 2.44 8.70
N THR A 69 16.84 2.19 9.87
CA THR A 69 16.27 2.65 11.15
C THR A 69 16.38 4.16 11.35
N GLY A 70 17.32 4.81 10.65
CA GLY A 70 17.53 6.26 10.67
C GLY A 70 16.72 7.03 9.61
N LEU A 71 15.84 6.36 8.88
CA LEU A 71 15.03 6.93 7.82
C LEU A 71 14.21 8.13 8.33
N ASP A 72 14.34 9.26 7.62
CA ASP A 72 13.45 10.42 7.76
C ASP A 72 12.33 10.32 6.72
N PRO A 73 11.04 10.16 7.14
CA PRO A 73 9.94 9.96 6.22
C PRO A 73 9.72 11.12 5.25
N ALA A 74 9.95 12.36 5.68
CA ALA A 74 9.79 13.55 4.84
C ALA A 74 10.86 13.57 3.73
N VAL A 75 12.11 13.29 4.08
CA VAL A 75 13.22 13.23 3.11
C VAL A 75 12.99 12.10 2.09
N VAL A 76 12.58 10.92 2.55
CA VAL A 76 12.31 9.77 1.68
C VAL A 76 11.12 10.04 0.77
N ALA A 77 10.05 10.65 1.28
CA ALA A 77 8.89 11.04 0.47
C ALA A 77 9.28 11.97 -0.69
N VAL A 78 10.12 12.99 -0.42
CA VAL A 78 10.65 13.90 -1.45
C VAL A 78 11.50 13.15 -2.49
N GLN A 79 12.35 12.21 -2.05
CA GLN A 79 13.15 11.39 -2.97
C GLN A 79 12.27 10.52 -3.87
N TYR A 80 11.22 9.91 -3.31
CA TYR A 80 10.27 9.09 -4.07
C TYR A 80 9.46 9.93 -5.06
N ALA A 81 8.95 11.09 -4.64
CA ALA A 81 8.26 12.03 -5.53
C ALA A 81 9.16 12.51 -6.67
N THR A 82 10.43 12.85 -6.38
CA THR A 82 11.43 13.23 -7.38
C THR A 82 11.71 12.09 -8.38
N GLY A 83 11.59 10.85 -7.92
CA GLY A 83 11.70 9.65 -8.75
C GLY A 83 10.49 9.37 -9.62
N GLY A 84 9.36 10.06 -9.41
CA GLY A 84 8.12 9.85 -10.16
C GLY A 84 7.22 8.78 -9.54
N ALA A 85 7.28 8.56 -8.22
CA ALA A 85 6.27 7.76 -7.53
C ALA A 85 4.88 8.39 -7.74
N ALA A 86 3.85 7.57 -7.97
CA ALA A 86 2.47 8.02 -8.09
C ALA A 86 1.83 8.23 -6.72
N CYS A 87 2.12 7.35 -5.77
CA CYS A 87 1.61 7.38 -4.41
C CYS A 87 2.69 6.94 -3.42
N LEU A 88 2.44 7.19 -2.15
CA LEU A 88 3.23 6.64 -1.04
C LEU A 88 2.43 5.59 -0.28
N ALA A 89 3.13 4.60 0.30
CA ALA A 89 2.60 3.74 1.36
C ALA A 89 3.47 3.94 2.60
N VAL A 90 2.88 4.31 3.73
CA VAL A 90 3.66 4.58 4.94
C VAL A 90 3.26 3.59 6.03
N LEU A 91 4.24 2.82 6.52
CA LEU A 91 4.05 1.92 7.65
C LEU A 91 3.76 2.75 8.90
N THR A 92 2.67 2.42 9.62
CA THR A 92 2.31 3.07 10.88
C THR A 92 2.35 2.12 12.07
N ASP A 93 2.50 0.82 11.86
CA ASP A 93 2.75 -0.14 12.92
C ASP A 93 4.12 0.10 13.58
N GLU A 94 4.10 0.37 14.89
CA GLU A 94 5.30 0.67 15.68
C GLU A 94 6.03 -0.63 16.09
N SER A 95 5.26 -1.60 16.55
CA SER A 95 5.79 -2.79 17.20
C SER A 95 6.55 -3.71 16.27
N PHE A 96 6.04 -3.94 15.07
CA PHE A 96 6.58 -4.92 14.13
C PHE A 96 7.35 -4.28 12.97
N PHE A 97 6.99 -3.05 12.56
CA PHE A 97 7.58 -2.38 11.40
C PHE A 97 8.34 -1.09 11.75
N GLY A 98 8.26 -0.61 13.00
CA GLY A 98 8.96 0.59 13.45
C GLY A 98 8.43 1.87 12.82
N GLY A 99 7.18 1.85 12.34
CA GLY A 99 6.47 3.00 11.79
C GLY A 99 5.76 3.80 12.87
N SER A 100 5.10 4.88 12.46
CA SER A 100 4.26 5.68 13.37
C SER A 100 3.27 6.55 12.60
N ALA A 101 2.22 7.02 13.29
CA ALA A 101 1.33 8.05 12.78
C ALA A 101 2.08 9.36 12.42
N GLY A 102 3.15 9.66 13.15
CA GLY A 102 4.04 10.81 12.87
C GLY A 102 4.75 10.68 11.53
N ASP A 103 5.13 9.46 11.14
CA ASP A 103 5.79 9.20 9.86
C ASP A 103 4.87 9.46 8.68
N LEU A 104 3.61 9.02 8.79
CA LEU A 104 2.60 9.28 7.75
C LEU A 104 2.38 10.79 7.59
N ARG A 105 2.17 11.50 8.69
CA ARG A 105 1.99 12.97 8.65
C ARG A 105 3.21 13.67 8.05
N ALA A 106 4.42 13.27 8.45
CA ALA A 106 5.65 13.88 7.94
C ALA A 106 5.82 13.65 6.43
N ALA A 107 5.58 12.43 5.95
CA ALA A 107 5.62 12.11 4.53
C ALA A 107 4.56 12.89 3.73
N ARG A 108 3.31 12.93 4.22
CA ARG A 108 2.21 13.66 3.57
C ARG A 108 2.46 15.16 3.45
N LEU A 109 3.01 15.78 4.50
CA LEU A 109 3.33 17.22 4.52
C LEU A 109 4.47 17.59 3.58
N ALA A 110 5.37 16.65 3.29
CA ALA A 110 6.54 16.90 2.46
C ALA A 110 6.25 16.89 0.95
N VAL A 111 5.15 16.26 0.51
CA VAL A 111 4.81 16.10 -0.91
C VAL A 111 3.31 16.11 -1.15
N ASP A 112 2.89 16.36 -2.40
CA ASP A 112 1.48 16.35 -2.79
C ASP A 112 0.96 14.96 -3.21
N LEU A 113 1.77 13.91 -3.09
CA LEU A 113 1.36 12.55 -3.45
C LEU A 113 0.29 12.01 -2.49
N PRO A 114 -0.69 11.23 -2.98
CA PRO A 114 -1.60 10.48 -2.12
C PRO A 114 -0.86 9.46 -1.26
N VAL A 115 -1.35 9.25 -0.03
CA VAL A 115 -0.69 8.39 0.96
C VAL A 115 -1.62 7.29 1.44
N LEU A 116 -1.17 6.04 1.34
CA LEU A 116 -1.79 4.86 1.93
C LEU A 116 -1.28 4.68 3.37
N ARG A 117 -2.17 4.55 4.36
CA ARG A 117 -1.81 3.98 5.66
C ARG A 117 -1.57 2.48 5.50
N LYS A 118 -0.33 2.06 5.58
CA LYS A 118 0.07 0.63 5.52
C LYS A 118 0.16 0.08 6.93
N ASP A 119 -0.92 -0.55 7.38
CA ASP A 119 -1.09 -1.08 8.74
C ASP A 119 -2.13 -2.21 8.76
N PHE A 120 -2.29 -2.89 9.90
CA PHE A 120 -3.31 -3.92 10.10
C PHE A 120 -4.58 -3.28 10.65
N THR A 121 -5.53 -3.04 9.77
CA THR A 121 -6.85 -2.50 10.12
C THR A 121 -7.73 -3.64 10.66
N VAL A 122 -8.06 -3.63 11.94
CA VAL A 122 -8.83 -4.68 12.63
C VAL A 122 -10.04 -4.15 13.41
N ASP A 123 -10.21 -2.82 13.45
CA ASP A 123 -11.32 -2.13 14.11
C ASP A 123 -11.75 -0.90 13.30
N ALA A 124 -13.00 -0.47 13.44
CA ALA A 124 -13.52 0.74 12.78
C ALA A 124 -12.74 2.01 13.18
N ARG A 125 -12.19 2.04 14.41
CA ARG A 125 -11.36 3.15 14.89
C ARG A 125 -10.06 3.26 14.08
N ASP A 126 -9.50 2.15 13.60
CA ASP A 126 -8.31 2.17 12.73
C ASP A 126 -8.58 2.91 11.42
N VAL A 127 -9.79 2.75 10.85
CA VAL A 127 -10.20 3.47 9.64
C VAL A 127 -10.32 4.97 9.92
N CYS A 128 -10.93 5.34 11.06
CA CYS A 128 -11.00 6.74 11.49
C CYS A 128 -9.61 7.33 11.73
N ASP A 129 -8.74 6.59 12.42
CA ASP A 129 -7.36 7.00 12.69
C ASP A 129 -6.56 7.21 11.40
N ALA A 130 -6.74 6.35 10.39
CA ALA A 130 -6.12 6.55 9.08
C ALA A 130 -6.50 7.91 8.49
N ARG A 131 -7.78 8.24 8.51
CA ARG A 131 -8.29 9.53 8.02
C ARG A 131 -7.79 10.71 8.84
N ILE A 132 -7.78 10.61 10.17
CA ILE A 132 -7.28 11.64 11.10
C ILE A 132 -5.77 11.85 10.94
N MET A 133 -5.00 10.81 10.60
CA MET A 133 -3.58 10.93 10.27
C MET A 133 -3.34 11.67 8.95
N GLY A 134 -4.37 11.79 8.10
CA GLY A 134 -4.32 12.36 6.77
C GLY A 134 -4.05 11.32 5.68
N ALA A 135 -4.35 10.04 5.91
CA ALA A 135 -4.28 9.06 4.83
C ALA A 135 -5.34 9.34 3.76
N ASP A 136 -5.00 9.04 2.53
CA ASP A 136 -5.87 9.14 1.35
C ASP A 136 -6.44 7.76 0.98
N ALA A 137 -5.78 6.72 1.46
CA ALA A 137 -6.23 5.33 1.33
C ALA A 137 -5.89 4.53 2.59
N VAL A 138 -6.66 3.47 2.83
CA VAL A 138 -6.45 2.49 3.90
C VAL A 138 -6.25 1.09 3.33
N LEU A 139 -5.48 0.27 4.04
CA LEU A 139 -5.25 -1.13 3.70
C LEU A 139 -6.24 -2.03 4.43
N LEU A 140 -6.92 -2.91 3.70
CA LEU A 140 -7.65 -4.05 4.24
C LEU A 140 -7.02 -5.35 3.75
N ILE A 141 -6.56 -6.19 4.67
CA ILE A 141 -5.95 -7.48 4.37
C ILE A 141 -7.00 -8.58 4.54
N VAL A 142 -7.39 -9.24 3.45
CA VAL A 142 -8.47 -10.24 3.48
C VAL A 142 -8.18 -11.39 4.44
N ALA A 143 -6.93 -11.84 4.54
CA ALA A 143 -6.49 -12.85 5.50
C ALA A 143 -6.67 -12.44 6.98
N ALA A 144 -6.80 -11.15 7.27
CA ALA A 144 -6.89 -10.60 8.62
C ALA A 144 -8.33 -10.37 9.10
N LEU A 145 -9.32 -10.36 8.18
CA LEU A 145 -10.68 -9.92 8.42
C LEU A 145 -11.70 -11.00 8.08
N ASP A 146 -12.79 -11.04 8.83
CA ASP A 146 -13.98 -11.77 8.38
C ASP A 146 -14.76 -10.94 7.34
N ASP A 147 -15.79 -11.56 6.70
CA ASP A 147 -16.53 -10.92 5.62
C ASP A 147 -17.32 -9.68 6.07
N ARG A 148 -17.79 -9.70 7.33
CA ARG A 148 -18.51 -8.56 7.91
C ARG A 148 -17.57 -7.41 8.22
N GLU A 149 -16.46 -7.68 8.90
CA GLU A 149 -15.41 -6.68 9.18
C GLU A 149 -14.94 -6.02 7.87
N MET A 150 -14.68 -6.84 6.84
CA MET A 150 -14.22 -6.34 5.55
C MET A 150 -15.26 -5.43 4.88
N ALA A 151 -16.56 -5.82 4.90
CA ALA A 151 -17.64 -5.01 4.35
C ALA A 151 -17.84 -3.72 5.14
N ASP A 152 -17.86 -3.79 6.48
CA ASP A 152 -18.06 -2.64 7.35
C ASP A 152 -16.90 -1.63 7.19
N PHE A 153 -15.64 -2.08 7.18
CA PHE A 153 -14.48 -1.19 7.06
C PHE A 153 -14.34 -0.60 5.66
N HIS A 154 -14.65 -1.39 4.62
CA HIS A 154 -14.67 -0.90 3.24
C HIS A 154 -15.73 0.20 3.05
N ALA A 155 -16.94 -0.01 3.58
CA ALA A 155 -18.00 0.99 3.51
C ALA A 155 -17.63 2.25 4.31
N LEU A 156 -17.05 2.11 5.51
CA LEU A 156 -16.63 3.23 6.34
C LEU A 156 -15.50 4.03 5.67
N SER A 157 -14.54 3.36 5.03
CA SER A 157 -13.48 4.04 4.27
C SER A 157 -14.06 4.91 3.15
N ALA A 158 -15.02 4.36 2.39
CA ALA A 158 -15.72 5.10 1.34
C ALA A 158 -16.55 6.28 1.89
N GLU A 159 -17.23 6.11 3.04
CA GLU A 159 -17.96 7.19 3.72
C GLU A 159 -17.03 8.35 4.10
N LEU A 160 -15.80 8.03 4.53
CA LEU A 160 -14.78 9.01 4.89
C LEU A 160 -14.01 9.57 3.67
N GLY A 161 -14.38 9.18 2.44
CA GLY A 161 -13.80 9.65 1.19
C GLY A 161 -12.44 9.06 0.86
N MET A 162 -11.99 8.03 1.59
CA MET A 162 -10.70 7.35 1.32
C MET A 162 -10.89 6.21 0.33
N ASP A 163 -9.87 5.98 -0.50
CA ASP A 163 -9.76 4.74 -1.27
C ASP A 163 -9.37 3.56 -0.36
N THR A 164 -9.69 2.34 -0.80
CA THR A 164 -9.36 1.12 -0.04
C THR A 164 -8.52 0.19 -0.90
N LEU A 165 -7.26 -0.06 -0.51
CA LEU A 165 -6.45 -1.13 -1.08
C LEU A 165 -6.81 -2.44 -0.37
N VAL A 166 -7.46 -3.36 -1.09
CA VAL A 166 -7.80 -4.69 -0.56
C VAL A 166 -6.71 -5.67 -0.96
N GLU A 167 -5.91 -6.13 0.01
CA GLU A 167 -4.78 -7.03 -0.20
C GLU A 167 -5.23 -8.49 -0.15
N VAL A 168 -4.86 -9.28 -1.18
CA VAL A 168 -5.21 -10.68 -1.35
C VAL A 168 -3.98 -11.55 -1.66
N HIS A 169 -4.03 -12.85 -1.30
CA HIS A 169 -2.94 -13.80 -1.48
C HIS A 169 -3.30 -15.01 -2.35
N ASP A 170 -4.59 -15.27 -2.57
CA ASP A 170 -5.08 -16.37 -3.39
C ASP A 170 -6.43 -16.04 -4.06
N GLU A 171 -6.94 -16.98 -4.83
CA GLU A 171 -8.17 -16.84 -5.58
C GLU A 171 -9.40 -16.74 -4.67
N THR A 172 -9.41 -17.43 -3.53
CA THR A 172 -10.52 -17.38 -2.55
C THR A 172 -10.60 -16.02 -1.88
N GLU A 173 -9.44 -15.45 -1.51
CA GLU A 173 -9.37 -14.09 -0.98
C GLU A 173 -9.78 -13.04 -2.02
N LEU A 174 -9.42 -13.25 -3.30
CA LEU A 174 -9.86 -12.39 -4.39
C LEU A 174 -11.39 -12.40 -4.55
N GLU A 175 -12.03 -13.58 -4.50
CA GLU A 175 -13.49 -13.69 -4.55
C GLU A 175 -14.15 -12.88 -3.42
N ARG A 176 -13.62 -12.96 -2.19
CA ARG A 176 -14.10 -12.18 -1.04
C ARG A 176 -13.90 -10.66 -1.25
N ALA A 177 -12.75 -10.25 -1.75
CA ALA A 177 -12.48 -8.85 -2.08
C ALA A 177 -13.46 -8.29 -3.14
N LEU A 178 -13.73 -9.06 -4.19
CA LEU A 178 -14.68 -8.67 -5.22
C LEU A 178 -16.13 -8.64 -4.71
N ALA A 179 -16.48 -9.51 -3.77
CA ALA A 179 -17.81 -9.55 -3.18
C ALA A 179 -18.18 -8.29 -2.36
N VAL A 180 -17.19 -7.61 -1.76
CA VAL A 180 -17.40 -6.32 -1.08
C VAL A 180 -17.33 -5.11 -2.02
N GLY A 181 -17.12 -5.34 -3.32
CA GLY A 181 -17.07 -4.28 -4.33
C GLY A 181 -15.69 -3.59 -4.42
N ALA A 182 -14.60 -4.25 -4.05
CA ALA A 182 -13.26 -3.69 -4.13
C ALA A 182 -12.92 -3.25 -5.55
N SER A 183 -12.63 -1.95 -5.73
CA SER A 183 -12.19 -1.35 -6.99
C SER A 183 -10.67 -1.23 -7.12
N LEU A 184 -9.94 -1.41 -6.02
CA LEU A 184 -8.48 -1.40 -5.94
C LEU A 184 -8.02 -2.67 -5.18
N VAL A 185 -7.38 -3.59 -5.89
CA VAL A 185 -6.95 -4.88 -5.35
C VAL A 185 -5.44 -5.04 -5.45
N GLY A 186 -4.82 -5.35 -4.31
CA GLY A 186 -3.40 -5.66 -4.21
C GLY A 186 -3.16 -7.17 -4.14
N VAL A 187 -2.38 -7.71 -5.07
CA VAL A 187 -1.94 -9.12 -4.99
C VAL A 187 -0.57 -9.17 -4.34
N ASN A 188 -0.54 -9.63 -3.09
CA ASN A 188 0.71 -9.78 -2.38
C ASN A 188 1.38 -11.13 -2.76
N GLN A 189 2.51 -11.04 -3.46
CA GLN A 189 3.30 -12.20 -3.87
C GLN A 189 4.05 -12.85 -2.70
N ARG A 190 4.11 -12.20 -1.53
CA ARG A 190 4.68 -12.75 -0.30
C ARG A 190 3.60 -13.45 0.51
N ASP A 191 3.84 -14.69 0.84
CA ASP A 191 3.05 -15.43 1.82
C ASP A 191 3.28 -14.86 3.22
N LEU A 192 2.20 -14.52 3.94
CA LEU A 192 2.28 -13.90 5.27
C LEU A 192 2.62 -14.90 6.40
N ILE A 193 2.61 -16.20 6.09
CA ILE A 193 2.91 -17.28 7.03
C ILE A 193 4.36 -17.72 6.90
N THR A 194 4.80 -18.00 5.66
CA THR A 194 6.14 -18.55 5.38
C THR A 194 7.16 -17.46 5.02
N PHE A 195 6.71 -16.27 4.66
CA PHE A 195 7.47 -15.16 4.08
C PHE A 195 8.11 -15.47 2.72
N GLU A 196 7.82 -16.60 2.13
CA GLU A 196 8.25 -16.93 0.79
C GLU A 196 7.58 -16.03 -0.24
N VAL A 197 8.31 -15.68 -1.30
CA VAL A 197 7.80 -14.88 -2.42
C VAL A 197 7.55 -15.79 -3.61
N ASP A 198 6.32 -15.83 -4.07
CA ASP A 198 5.93 -16.45 -5.33
C ASP A 198 5.78 -15.40 -6.43
N PRO A 199 6.81 -15.15 -7.25
CA PRO A 199 6.78 -14.09 -8.26
C PRO A 199 5.81 -14.35 -9.41
N GLY A 200 5.23 -15.53 -9.48
CA GLY A 200 4.22 -15.91 -10.48
C GLY A 200 2.78 -15.68 -10.01
N ARG A 201 2.55 -15.44 -8.70
CA ARG A 201 1.20 -15.30 -8.13
C ARG A 201 0.42 -14.19 -8.82
N ALA A 202 0.98 -13.00 -8.92
CA ALA A 202 0.33 -11.86 -9.55
C ALA A 202 -0.07 -12.17 -11.00
N ALA A 203 0.81 -12.81 -11.77
CA ALA A 203 0.51 -13.16 -13.17
C ALA A 203 -0.64 -14.18 -13.29
N ARG A 204 -0.73 -15.15 -12.36
CA ARG A 204 -1.83 -16.14 -12.35
C ARG A 204 -3.17 -15.50 -11.94
N MET A 205 -3.16 -14.52 -11.05
CA MET A 205 -4.38 -13.88 -10.55
C MET A 205 -4.90 -12.76 -11.48
N ALA A 206 -4.04 -12.18 -12.32
CA ALA A 206 -4.42 -11.09 -13.22
C ALA A 206 -5.69 -11.37 -14.07
N PRO A 207 -5.84 -12.54 -14.74
CA PRO A 207 -7.01 -12.83 -15.56
C PRO A 207 -8.31 -13.06 -14.76
N LEU A 208 -8.22 -13.25 -13.44
CA LEU A 208 -9.38 -13.49 -12.57
C LEU A 208 -10.03 -12.17 -12.11
N MET A 209 -9.33 -11.06 -12.24
CA MET A 209 -9.86 -9.75 -11.86
C MET A 209 -10.66 -9.13 -13.02
N PRO A 210 -11.91 -8.69 -12.79
CA PRO A 210 -12.74 -8.09 -13.83
C PRO A 210 -12.16 -6.78 -14.35
N GLU A 211 -12.67 -6.33 -15.51
CA GLU A 211 -12.40 -4.98 -16.00
C GLU A 211 -12.93 -3.94 -15.01
N GLY A 212 -12.21 -2.82 -14.88
CA GLY A 212 -12.56 -1.75 -13.91
C GLY A 212 -11.90 -1.91 -12.54
N VAL A 213 -11.33 -3.06 -12.19
CA VAL A 213 -10.52 -3.21 -10.98
C VAL A 213 -9.10 -2.71 -11.25
N VAL A 214 -8.65 -1.75 -10.45
CA VAL A 214 -7.26 -1.29 -10.43
C VAL A 214 -6.41 -2.34 -9.71
N ARG A 215 -5.40 -2.87 -10.41
CA ARG A 215 -4.59 -4.01 -9.97
C ARG A 215 -3.23 -3.54 -9.52
N VAL A 216 -2.87 -3.86 -8.28
CA VAL A 216 -1.56 -3.58 -7.67
C VAL A 216 -0.83 -4.89 -7.43
N ALA A 217 0.42 -5.01 -7.87
CA ALA A 217 1.27 -6.14 -7.50
C ALA A 217 2.20 -5.71 -6.35
N GLU A 218 2.31 -6.57 -5.33
CA GLU A 218 3.08 -6.29 -4.13
C GLU A 218 4.14 -7.37 -3.88
N SER A 219 5.23 -6.97 -3.25
CA SER A 219 6.34 -7.85 -2.86
C SER A 219 7.13 -8.48 -4.02
N GLY A 220 8.41 -8.72 -3.79
CA GLY A 220 9.27 -9.46 -4.73
C GLY A 220 9.68 -8.73 -6.00
N ILE A 221 9.31 -7.47 -6.18
CA ILE A 221 9.61 -6.66 -7.37
C ILE A 221 10.97 -6.00 -7.17
N LYS A 222 11.96 -6.42 -7.95
CA LYS A 222 13.35 -6.01 -7.74
C LYS A 222 13.91 -5.10 -8.83
N ASP A 223 13.35 -5.17 -10.02
CA ASP A 223 13.91 -4.50 -11.19
C ASP A 223 12.83 -4.18 -12.25
N LYS A 224 13.29 -3.44 -13.27
CA LYS A 224 12.47 -3.02 -14.39
C LYS A 224 11.86 -4.20 -15.17
N THR A 225 12.57 -5.31 -15.30
CA THR A 225 12.09 -6.47 -16.05
C THR A 225 10.88 -7.08 -15.38
N ALA A 226 10.94 -7.27 -14.06
CA ALA A 226 9.81 -7.73 -13.26
C ALA A 226 8.62 -6.75 -13.33
N ALA A 227 8.89 -5.45 -13.23
CA ALA A 227 7.87 -4.40 -13.33
C ALA A 227 7.13 -4.44 -14.69
N MET A 228 7.87 -4.53 -15.79
CA MET A 228 7.28 -4.60 -17.13
C MET A 228 6.53 -5.90 -17.40
N ALA A 229 6.99 -7.03 -16.87
CA ALA A 229 6.25 -8.28 -16.97
C ALA A 229 4.88 -8.18 -16.28
N LEU A 230 4.79 -7.56 -15.10
CA LEU A 230 3.53 -7.30 -14.41
C LEU A 230 2.63 -6.33 -15.19
N ARG A 231 3.21 -5.29 -15.78
CA ARG A 231 2.47 -4.38 -16.66
C ARG A 231 1.86 -5.11 -17.86
N GLN A 232 2.60 -6.02 -18.49
CA GLN A 232 2.15 -6.79 -19.65
C GLN A 232 0.95 -7.70 -19.34
N VAL A 233 0.85 -8.20 -18.10
CA VAL A 233 -0.29 -9.02 -17.67
C VAL A 233 -1.43 -8.19 -17.07
N GLY A 234 -1.35 -6.84 -17.18
CA GLY A 234 -2.47 -5.94 -16.88
C GLY A 234 -2.46 -5.32 -15.48
N TYR A 235 -1.34 -5.32 -14.77
CA TYR A 235 -1.21 -4.53 -13.54
C TYR A 235 -1.05 -3.05 -13.86
N HIS A 236 -1.74 -2.21 -13.05
CA HIS A 236 -1.72 -0.76 -13.17
C HIS A 236 -0.61 -0.16 -12.31
N ALA A 237 -0.33 -0.77 -11.15
CA ALA A 237 0.63 -0.27 -10.18
C ALA A 237 1.44 -1.38 -9.49
N LEU A 238 2.56 -0.96 -8.93
CA LEU A 238 3.44 -1.78 -8.08
C LEU A 238 3.53 -1.15 -6.70
N LEU A 239 3.41 -1.94 -5.63
CA LEU A 239 3.77 -1.50 -4.29
C LEU A 239 5.15 -2.06 -3.93
N VAL A 240 6.12 -1.16 -3.76
CA VAL A 240 7.54 -1.52 -3.62
C VAL A 240 8.16 -0.82 -2.43
N GLY A 241 8.76 -1.59 -1.53
CA GLY A 241 9.42 -1.08 -0.33
C GLY A 241 10.90 -1.40 -0.27
N GLU A 242 11.23 -2.68 -0.03
CA GLU A 242 12.60 -3.12 0.30
C GLU A 242 13.65 -2.62 -0.70
N SER A 243 13.45 -2.82 -1.99
CA SER A 243 14.41 -2.42 -3.02
C SER A 243 14.54 -0.89 -3.17
N LEU A 244 13.51 -0.12 -2.80
CA LEU A 244 13.56 1.34 -2.83
C LEU A 244 14.23 1.91 -1.59
N VAL A 245 13.86 1.44 -0.40
CA VAL A 245 14.38 1.95 0.88
C VAL A 245 15.88 1.70 1.00
N THR A 246 16.37 0.55 0.52
CA THR A 246 17.79 0.17 0.59
C THR A 246 18.63 0.69 -0.59
N ALA A 247 18.02 1.37 -1.57
CA ALA A 247 18.73 1.92 -2.71
C ALA A 247 19.61 3.11 -2.31
N GLY A 248 20.83 3.18 -2.86
CA GLY A 248 21.74 4.31 -2.67
C GLY A 248 21.20 5.62 -3.29
N ASP A 249 20.42 5.52 -4.39
CA ASP A 249 19.66 6.61 -5.01
C ASP A 249 18.21 6.15 -5.18
N ARG A 250 17.37 6.56 -4.22
CA ARG A 250 15.94 6.18 -4.15
C ARG A 250 15.15 6.76 -5.32
N ALA A 251 15.46 7.98 -5.75
CA ALA A 251 14.79 8.62 -6.88
C ALA A 251 15.09 7.87 -8.18
N ALA A 252 16.35 7.49 -8.42
CA ALA A 252 16.72 6.68 -9.58
C ALA A 252 16.08 5.28 -9.52
N ALA A 253 15.97 4.67 -8.34
CA ALA A 253 15.34 3.37 -8.16
C ALA A 253 13.84 3.38 -8.50
N VAL A 254 13.09 4.40 -8.04
CA VAL A 254 11.67 4.59 -8.42
C VAL A 254 11.56 4.76 -9.93
N ARG A 255 12.34 5.67 -10.52
CA ARG A 255 12.33 5.97 -11.96
C ARG A 255 12.61 4.72 -12.80
N ALA A 256 13.53 3.86 -12.35
CA ALA A 256 13.86 2.62 -13.07
C ALA A 256 12.70 1.63 -13.12
N LEU A 257 11.80 1.62 -12.14
CA LEU A 257 10.63 0.73 -12.12
C LEU A 257 9.50 1.22 -13.01
N SER A 258 9.26 2.53 -13.10
CA SER A 258 8.14 3.12 -13.85
C SER A 258 8.39 3.23 -15.36
N GLN A 259 9.66 3.34 -15.81
CA GLN A 259 10.01 3.63 -17.21
C GLN A 259 9.91 2.43 -18.15
N ARG A 260 9.56 2.70 -19.43
CA ARG A 260 9.58 1.74 -20.54
C ARG A 260 10.93 1.01 -20.71
N VAL A 261 10.88 -0.26 -21.10
CA VAL A 261 12.03 -0.97 -21.68
C VAL A 261 12.23 -0.45 -23.12
N GLY A 262 13.26 0.33 -23.38
CA GLY A 262 13.65 0.75 -24.73
C GLY A 262 13.26 2.17 -25.14
N GLY A 263 12.78 3.03 -24.24
CA GLY A 263 12.64 4.46 -24.52
C GLY A 263 14.00 5.12 -24.59
N ARG A 264 14.41 5.64 -25.78
CA ARG A 264 15.53 6.60 -25.90
C ARG A 264 15.22 7.78 -24.97
N ALA A 265 16.19 8.20 -24.20
CA ALA A 265 16.12 9.47 -23.49
C ALA A 265 15.79 10.57 -24.50
N ALA A 266 14.72 11.34 -24.25
CA ALA A 266 14.44 12.53 -25.04
C ALA A 266 15.57 13.52 -24.77
N GLY A 267 16.55 13.57 -25.69
CA GLY A 267 17.66 14.53 -25.59
C GLY A 267 19.01 14.11 -26.16
N ASP A 268 19.09 13.02 -26.95
CA ASP A 268 20.30 12.81 -27.75
C ASP A 268 20.15 13.52 -29.10
N PRO A 269 20.91 14.58 -29.38
CA PRO A 269 20.95 15.19 -30.71
C PRO A 269 21.77 14.29 -31.67
N ASP A 270 21.28 14.16 -32.90
CA ASP A 270 21.97 13.53 -34.03
C ASP A 270 23.38 14.12 -34.28
#